data_662af7c818f1b4627e50ed041a1d28ed
#
_entry.id   662af7c818f1b4627e50ed041a1d28ed
#
_cell.length_a   1.000
_cell.length_b   1.000
_cell.length_c   1.000
_cell.angle_alpha   90.00
_cell.angle_beta   90.00
_cell.angle_gamma   90.00
#
_symmetry.space_group_name_H-M   'P 1'
#
loop_
_entity.id
_entity.type
_entity.pdbx_description
1 polymer ?
#
loop_
_entity_poly.entity_id
_entity_poly.type
_entity_poly.pdbx_seq_one_letter_code
_entity_poly.pdbx_strand_id
1 'polypeptide(L)'
;MRGEETIKQLSSHPIIKHKNEKILGDTSRVITRFHLPEDTHRIPKIIQRVVDLPEPIAENLLDEIVLDFSGRHKDIRHVFERHLDKVSNFVPRDTVLSEIKRTLIGAYFTMEYSIESAALFNPSIVSHPDQSKLDKGSLRFIMSLRATGEGHVSSIVFRSGILDKHNTVLFDPVSEYVETPDVHLNPVYDRHLFQLKLNEMEACNEVTAHILDQLPKDFTYNELKEKIAVLDAKPVFSEAHQNETF
;
A
#
# COMPACT_ATOMS: atom_id res chain seq x y z
N MET A 1 45.92 20.52 46.49
CA MET A 1 45.25 19.23 46.26
C MET A 1 44.12 19.51 45.26
N ARG A 2 44.35 19.18 44.00
CA ARG A 2 43.34 19.28 42.94
C ARG A 2 42.74 17.88 42.79
N GLY A 3 41.45 17.74 43.06
CA GLY A 3 40.73 16.50 42.85
C GLY A 3 40.52 16.27 41.37
N GLU A 4 41.07 15.22 40.83
CA GLU A 4 40.77 14.67 39.53
C GLU A 4 39.42 13.93 39.61
N GLU A 5 38.34 14.54 39.12
CA GLU A 5 37.10 13.84 38.83
C GLU A 5 37.30 13.01 37.57
N THR A 6 37.50 11.72 37.77
CA THR A 6 37.55 10.73 36.69
C THR A 6 36.14 10.58 36.12
N ILE A 7 35.85 11.22 34.97
CA ILE A 7 34.66 10.98 34.20
C ILE A 7 34.70 9.54 33.66
N LYS A 8 33.97 8.64 34.32
CA LYS A 8 33.70 7.31 33.76
C LYS A 8 32.84 7.49 32.52
N GLN A 9 33.47 7.49 31.34
CA GLN A 9 32.77 7.26 30.07
C GLN A 9 32.14 5.87 30.11
N LEU A 10 30.86 5.81 30.41
CA LEU A 10 30.04 4.65 30.15
C LEU A 10 29.96 4.50 28.62
N SER A 11 30.79 3.65 28.05
CA SER A 11 30.64 3.19 26.68
C SER A 11 29.36 2.34 26.58
N SER A 12 28.24 2.96 26.42
CA SER A 12 27.00 2.24 26.14
C SER A 12 27.00 1.78 24.68
N HIS A 13 27.73 0.75 24.36
CA HIS A 13 27.49 0.03 23.12
C HIS A 13 26.12 -0.62 23.23
N PRO A 14 25.23 -0.45 22.24
CA PRO A 14 23.94 -1.11 22.26
C PRO A 14 24.15 -2.62 22.31
N ILE A 15 23.55 -3.28 23.29
CA ILE A 15 23.58 -4.73 23.39
C ILE A 15 22.62 -5.28 22.34
N ILE A 16 23.16 -5.83 21.27
CA ILE A 16 22.36 -6.50 20.22
C ILE A 16 22.12 -7.93 20.67
N LYS A 17 20.85 -8.32 20.76
CA LYS A 17 20.42 -9.70 21.01
C LYS A 17 19.71 -10.25 19.79
N HIS A 18 20.21 -11.35 19.27
CA HIS A 18 19.50 -12.10 18.23
C HIS A 18 18.30 -12.82 18.85
N LYS A 19 17.18 -12.77 18.16
CA LYS A 19 15.96 -13.48 18.50
C LYS A 19 15.78 -14.66 17.55
N ASN A 20 15.04 -15.68 17.99
CA ASN A 20 14.77 -16.87 17.19
C ASN A 20 13.56 -16.70 16.27
N GLU A 21 12.76 -15.66 16.53
CA GLU A 21 11.58 -15.34 15.73
C GLU A 21 12.00 -14.95 14.31
N LYS A 22 11.39 -15.61 13.34
CA LYS A 22 11.62 -15.35 11.92
C LYS A 22 10.33 -14.90 11.27
N ILE A 23 10.40 -13.85 10.47
CA ILE A 23 9.31 -13.42 9.60
C ILE A 23 9.64 -13.93 8.21
N LEU A 24 8.88 -14.91 7.75
CA LEU A 24 9.04 -15.49 6.42
C LEU A 24 8.02 -14.90 5.48
N GLY A 25 8.38 -14.79 4.19
CA GLY A 25 7.43 -14.49 3.14
C GLY A 25 6.44 -15.64 2.95
N ASP A 26 5.24 -15.30 2.58
CA ASP A 26 4.15 -16.24 2.32
C ASP A 26 3.70 -16.11 0.87
N THR A 27 3.95 -17.13 0.06
CA THR A 27 3.62 -17.16 -1.37
C THR A 27 2.11 -17.15 -1.62
N SER A 28 1.30 -17.55 -0.64
CA SER A 28 -0.16 -17.51 -0.73
C SER A 28 -0.74 -16.11 -0.59
N ARG A 29 0.07 -15.15 -0.16
CA ARG A 29 -0.33 -13.75 -0.08
C ARG A 29 -0.29 -13.10 -1.44
N VAL A 30 -1.42 -13.16 -2.09
CA VAL A 30 -1.61 -12.72 -3.48
C VAL A 30 -2.58 -11.55 -3.57
N ILE A 31 -2.39 -10.72 -4.58
CA ILE A 31 -3.37 -9.73 -5.02
C ILE A 31 -3.81 -10.03 -6.45
N THR A 32 -5.00 -9.60 -6.81
CA THR A 32 -5.45 -9.65 -8.20
C THR A 32 -4.88 -8.49 -8.99
N ARG A 33 -4.47 -8.74 -10.22
CA ARG A 33 -4.05 -7.74 -11.19
C ARG A 33 -4.80 -7.91 -12.50
N PHE A 34 -5.13 -6.80 -13.12
CA PHE A 34 -5.63 -6.80 -14.47
C PHE A 34 -4.50 -7.19 -15.43
N HIS A 35 -4.77 -8.18 -16.29
CA HIS A 35 -3.82 -8.69 -17.27
C HIS A 35 -4.31 -8.46 -18.68
N LEU A 36 -3.49 -7.81 -19.50
CA LEU A 36 -3.68 -7.74 -20.95
C LEU A 36 -2.58 -8.53 -21.64
N PRO A 37 -2.91 -9.34 -22.66
CA PRO A 37 -1.89 -9.92 -23.53
C PRO A 37 -1.09 -8.80 -24.21
N GLU A 38 0.23 -9.00 -24.35
CA GLU A 38 1.09 -8.06 -25.08
C GLU A 38 0.58 -7.83 -26.52
N ASP A 39 0.14 -8.90 -27.18
CA ASP A 39 -0.54 -8.83 -28.46
C ASP A 39 -2.04 -8.55 -28.28
N THR A 40 -2.43 -7.31 -28.47
CA THR A 40 -3.82 -6.85 -28.33
C THR A 40 -4.79 -7.52 -29.30
N HIS A 41 -4.33 -8.08 -30.45
CA HIS A 41 -5.16 -8.87 -31.36
C HIS A 41 -5.67 -10.18 -30.72
N ARG A 42 -5.13 -10.59 -29.60
CA ARG A 42 -5.59 -11.76 -28.86
C ARG A 42 -6.84 -11.47 -28.01
N ILE A 43 -7.08 -10.22 -27.62
CA ILE A 43 -8.18 -9.83 -26.75
C ILE A 43 -9.55 -10.25 -27.34
N PRO A 44 -9.90 -9.84 -28.57
CA PRO A 44 -11.17 -10.27 -29.18
C PRO A 44 -11.28 -11.78 -29.30
N LYS A 45 -10.18 -12.48 -29.56
CA LYS A 45 -10.17 -13.96 -29.67
C LYS A 45 -10.47 -14.65 -28.34
N ILE A 46 -9.94 -14.10 -27.21
CA ILE A 46 -10.24 -14.60 -25.87
C ILE A 46 -11.71 -14.38 -25.56
N ILE A 47 -12.22 -13.19 -25.81
CA ILE A 47 -13.63 -12.87 -25.59
C ILE A 47 -14.53 -13.78 -26.43
N GLN A 48 -14.23 -13.94 -27.71
CA GLN A 48 -15.04 -14.78 -28.62
C GLN A 48 -15.10 -16.24 -28.15
N ARG A 49 -14.01 -16.79 -27.61
CA ARG A 49 -14.04 -18.16 -27.04
C ARG A 49 -15.04 -18.28 -25.92
N VAL A 50 -15.16 -17.29 -25.05
CA VAL A 50 -16.15 -17.30 -23.96
C VAL A 50 -17.57 -17.11 -24.51
N VAL A 51 -17.75 -16.24 -25.48
CA VAL A 51 -19.04 -16.02 -26.16
C VAL A 51 -19.56 -17.31 -26.77
N ASP A 52 -18.68 -18.08 -27.40
CA ASP A 52 -19.02 -19.33 -28.11
C ASP A 52 -19.26 -20.52 -27.16
N LEU A 53 -18.93 -20.41 -25.87
CA LEU A 53 -19.20 -21.49 -24.92
C LEU A 53 -20.70 -21.72 -24.74
N PRO A 54 -21.15 -22.99 -24.68
CA PRO A 54 -22.48 -23.31 -24.15
C PRO A 54 -22.63 -22.80 -22.71
N GLU A 55 -23.81 -22.28 -22.36
CA GLU A 55 -24.05 -21.69 -21.04
C GLU A 55 -23.68 -22.62 -19.85
N PRO A 56 -24.09 -23.92 -19.87
CA PRO A 56 -23.73 -24.83 -18.78
C PRO A 56 -22.20 -25.05 -18.62
N ILE A 57 -21.46 -24.96 -19.73
CA ILE A 57 -19.99 -25.08 -19.70
C ILE A 57 -19.36 -23.82 -19.13
N ALA A 58 -19.87 -22.64 -19.52
CA ALA A 58 -19.42 -21.36 -18.97
C ALA A 58 -19.69 -21.26 -17.46
N GLU A 59 -20.83 -21.75 -16.99
CA GLU A 59 -21.20 -21.79 -15.57
C GLU A 59 -20.26 -22.67 -14.77
N ASN A 60 -20.06 -23.94 -15.17
CA ASN A 60 -19.17 -24.86 -14.50
C ASN A 60 -17.73 -24.30 -14.42
N LEU A 61 -17.24 -23.74 -15.53
CA LEU A 61 -15.90 -23.17 -15.57
C LEU A 61 -15.77 -21.94 -14.65
N LEU A 62 -16.78 -21.09 -14.59
CA LEU A 62 -16.79 -19.94 -13.67
C LEU A 62 -16.81 -20.40 -12.22
N ASP A 63 -17.59 -21.42 -11.88
CA ASP A 63 -17.69 -21.93 -10.51
C ASP A 63 -16.36 -22.56 -10.06
N GLU A 64 -15.68 -23.32 -10.93
CA GLU A 64 -14.34 -23.84 -10.66
C GLU A 64 -13.35 -22.69 -10.39
N ILE A 65 -13.31 -21.66 -11.25
CA ILE A 65 -12.44 -20.50 -11.09
C ILE A 65 -12.75 -19.77 -9.79
N VAL A 66 -14.02 -19.49 -9.49
CA VAL A 66 -14.42 -18.80 -8.27
C VAL A 66 -14.02 -19.60 -7.04
N LEU A 67 -14.17 -20.92 -7.05
CA LEU A 67 -13.75 -21.79 -5.95
C LEU A 67 -12.24 -21.70 -5.71
N ASP A 68 -11.46 -21.75 -6.80
CA ASP A 68 -9.99 -21.68 -6.72
C ASP A 68 -9.47 -20.34 -6.17
N PHE A 69 -10.15 -19.23 -6.49
CA PHE A 69 -9.73 -17.88 -6.09
C PHE A 69 -10.30 -17.43 -4.74
N SER A 70 -11.50 -17.89 -4.36
CA SER A 70 -12.23 -17.40 -3.18
C SER A 70 -11.49 -17.64 -1.85
N GLY A 71 -10.65 -18.66 -1.78
CA GLY A 71 -9.82 -18.94 -0.60
C GLY A 71 -8.70 -17.91 -0.38
N ARG A 72 -8.39 -17.06 -1.35
CA ARG A 72 -7.31 -16.06 -1.29
C ARG A 72 -7.78 -14.63 -1.53
N HIS A 73 -9.02 -14.43 -1.97
CA HIS A 73 -9.58 -13.11 -2.31
C HIS A 73 -10.99 -12.96 -1.74
N LYS A 74 -11.23 -11.83 -1.08
CA LYS A 74 -12.48 -11.55 -0.37
C LYS A 74 -13.71 -11.46 -1.27
N ASP A 75 -13.58 -10.87 -2.45
CA ASP A 75 -14.70 -10.62 -3.38
C ASP A 75 -14.23 -10.74 -4.83
N ILE A 76 -13.93 -11.97 -5.21
CA ILE A 76 -13.33 -12.23 -6.52
C ILE A 76 -14.28 -11.97 -7.69
N ARG A 77 -15.61 -12.19 -7.51
CA ARG A 77 -16.58 -11.93 -8.57
C ARG A 77 -16.62 -10.45 -8.93
N HIS A 78 -16.60 -9.56 -7.95
CA HIS A 78 -16.53 -8.13 -8.17
C HIS A 78 -15.21 -7.69 -8.86
N VAL A 79 -14.12 -8.36 -8.56
CA VAL A 79 -12.86 -8.13 -9.28
C VAL A 79 -12.99 -8.49 -10.76
N PHE A 80 -13.61 -9.64 -11.08
CA PHE A 80 -13.83 -10.05 -12.44
C PHE A 80 -14.72 -9.06 -13.22
N GLU A 81 -15.78 -8.58 -12.60
CA GLU A 81 -16.65 -7.54 -13.21
C GLU A 81 -15.86 -6.27 -13.55
N ARG A 82 -15.07 -5.74 -12.63
CA ARG A 82 -14.21 -4.58 -12.89
C ARG A 82 -13.17 -4.82 -13.98
N HIS A 83 -12.70 -6.04 -14.15
CA HIS A 83 -11.75 -6.38 -15.21
C HIS A 83 -12.45 -6.54 -16.56
N LEU A 84 -13.68 -7.03 -16.60
CA LEU A 84 -14.50 -7.00 -17.80
C LEU A 84 -14.70 -5.56 -18.29
N ASP A 85 -15.02 -4.61 -17.41
CA ASP A 85 -15.25 -3.21 -17.79
C ASP A 85 -14.08 -2.63 -18.58
N LYS A 86 -12.85 -3.02 -18.22
CA LYS A 86 -11.62 -2.57 -18.91
C LYS A 86 -11.45 -3.12 -20.33
N VAL A 87 -12.11 -4.23 -20.66
CA VAL A 87 -12.08 -4.86 -21.99
C VAL A 87 -13.43 -4.81 -22.70
N SER A 88 -14.42 -4.15 -22.14
CA SER A 88 -15.78 -4.06 -22.66
C SER A 88 -15.85 -3.54 -24.09
N ASN A 89 -14.94 -2.65 -24.48
CA ASN A 89 -14.86 -2.10 -25.84
C ASN A 89 -14.50 -3.15 -26.91
N PHE A 90 -13.99 -4.31 -26.53
CA PHE A 90 -13.65 -5.42 -27.42
C PHE A 90 -14.78 -6.45 -27.54
N VAL A 91 -15.84 -6.32 -26.74
CA VAL A 91 -17.04 -7.16 -26.86
C VAL A 91 -17.81 -6.70 -28.10
N PRO A 92 -18.22 -7.62 -29.01
CA PRO A 92 -19.01 -7.26 -30.20
C PRO A 92 -20.33 -6.58 -29.78
N ARG A 93 -20.66 -5.47 -30.44
CA ARG A 93 -21.82 -4.60 -30.06
C ARG A 93 -23.17 -5.31 -30.05
N ASP A 94 -23.33 -6.30 -30.91
CA ASP A 94 -24.60 -7.03 -31.07
C ASP A 94 -24.66 -8.30 -30.21
N THR A 95 -23.67 -8.51 -29.30
CA THR A 95 -23.61 -9.70 -28.46
C THR A 95 -24.28 -9.42 -27.12
N VAL A 96 -25.34 -10.17 -26.83
CA VAL A 96 -25.97 -10.19 -25.49
C VAL A 96 -25.26 -11.24 -24.67
N LEU A 97 -24.52 -10.80 -23.67
CA LEU A 97 -23.82 -11.66 -22.73
C LEU A 97 -24.68 -11.93 -21.49
N SER A 98 -24.76 -13.19 -21.07
CA SER A 98 -25.25 -13.53 -19.73
C SER A 98 -24.31 -12.99 -18.65
N GLU A 99 -24.78 -12.89 -17.43
CA GLU A 99 -23.98 -12.50 -16.27
C GLU A 99 -22.79 -13.48 -16.08
N ILE A 100 -23.02 -14.79 -16.27
CA ILE A 100 -21.99 -15.83 -16.20
C ILE A 100 -20.86 -15.54 -17.19
N LYS A 101 -21.18 -15.33 -18.47
CA LYS A 101 -20.17 -15.04 -19.50
C LYS A 101 -19.48 -13.70 -19.28
N ARG A 102 -20.18 -12.71 -18.78
CA ARG A 102 -19.59 -11.41 -18.40
C ARG A 102 -18.50 -11.61 -17.34
N THR A 103 -18.84 -12.29 -16.24
CA THR A 103 -17.92 -12.56 -15.14
C THR A 103 -16.74 -13.44 -15.59
N LEU A 104 -17.02 -14.45 -16.42
CA LEU A 104 -16.00 -15.35 -16.95
C LEU A 104 -15.01 -14.63 -17.88
N ILE A 105 -15.47 -13.69 -18.72
CA ILE A 105 -14.56 -12.85 -19.51
C ILE A 105 -13.62 -12.08 -18.57
N GLY A 106 -14.15 -11.44 -17.53
CA GLY A 106 -13.33 -10.72 -16.56
C GLY A 106 -12.29 -11.60 -15.88
N ALA A 107 -12.66 -12.85 -15.57
CA ALA A 107 -11.75 -13.84 -15.00
C ALA A 107 -10.55 -14.13 -15.93
N TYR A 108 -10.78 -14.24 -17.25
CA TYR A 108 -9.70 -14.45 -18.23
C TYR A 108 -8.70 -13.27 -18.34
N PHE A 109 -9.10 -12.07 -17.88
CA PHE A 109 -8.22 -10.90 -17.80
C PHE A 109 -7.78 -10.59 -16.37
N THR A 110 -7.86 -11.59 -15.49
CA THR A 110 -7.39 -11.52 -14.11
C THR A 110 -6.21 -12.46 -13.93
N MET A 111 -5.16 -11.97 -13.29
CA MET A 111 -4.05 -12.77 -12.83
C MET A 111 -3.82 -12.55 -11.34
N GLU A 112 -3.26 -13.53 -10.66
CA GLU A 112 -2.72 -13.38 -9.32
C GLU A 112 -1.28 -12.92 -9.37
N TYR A 113 -0.88 -12.19 -8.34
CA TYR A 113 0.48 -11.74 -8.12
C TYR A 113 0.85 -11.94 -6.67
N SER A 114 1.84 -12.77 -6.38
CA SER A 114 2.34 -13.00 -5.03
C SER A 114 3.26 -11.85 -4.61
N ILE A 115 2.88 -11.13 -3.57
CA ILE A 115 3.59 -9.94 -3.09
C ILE A 115 4.78 -10.26 -2.19
N GLU A 116 4.84 -11.48 -1.63
CA GLU A 116 5.86 -11.91 -0.67
C GLU A 116 6.65 -13.15 -1.16
N SER A 117 6.63 -13.46 -2.46
CA SER A 117 7.15 -14.72 -2.99
C SER A 117 8.66 -14.88 -2.85
N ALA A 118 9.43 -13.79 -2.82
CA ALA A 118 10.89 -13.86 -2.77
C ALA A 118 11.46 -13.58 -1.39
N ALA A 119 11.08 -12.47 -0.73
CA ALA A 119 11.66 -12.08 0.55
C ALA A 119 10.86 -11.00 1.28
N LEU A 120 11.03 -10.96 2.61
CA LEU A 120 10.67 -9.84 3.49
C LEU A 120 11.94 -9.31 4.13
N PHE A 121 12.19 -7.99 4.06
CA PHE A 121 13.38 -7.36 4.61
C PHE A 121 13.16 -5.86 4.90
N ASN A 122 14.21 -5.19 5.38
CA ASN A 122 14.20 -3.78 5.78
C ASN A 122 13.08 -3.44 6.77
N PRO A 123 12.98 -4.12 7.93
CA PRO A 123 11.97 -3.81 8.92
C PRO A 123 12.14 -2.40 9.47
N SER A 124 11.02 -1.69 9.62
CA SER A 124 10.93 -0.45 10.39
C SER A 124 9.77 -0.57 11.37
N ILE A 125 10.01 -0.25 12.63
CA ILE A 125 9.07 -0.47 13.72
C ILE A 125 8.70 0.85 14.39
N VAL A 126 7.40 1.03 14.66
CA VAL A 126 6.86 2.17 15.41
C VAL A 126 5.84 1.69 16.43
N SER A 127 5.61 2.51 17.46
CA SER A 127 4.53 2.25 18.41
C SER A 127 3.17 2.29 17.72
N HIS A 128 2.33 1.29 18.00
CA HIS A 128 0.94 1.28 17.53
C HIS A 128 0.16 2.44 18.19
N PRO A 129 -0.75 3.13 17.47
CA PRO A 129 -1.56 4.21 18.06
C PRO A 129 -2.42 3.76 19.24
N ASP A 130 -2.96 2.53 19.19
CA ASP A 130 -3.73 1.94 20.28
C ASP A 130 -2.82 1.09 21.18
N GLN A 131 -2.56 1.61 22.37
CA GLN A 131 -1.83 0.94 23.45
C GLN A 131 -2.76 0.42 24.57
N SER A 132 -4.07 0.38 24.32
CA SER A 132 -5.05 -0.11 25.28
C SER A 132 -4.92 -1.62 25.54
N LYS A 133 -5.37 -2.06 26.72
CA LYS A 133 -5.45 -3.48 27.09
C LYS A 133 -4.10 -4.23 27.05
N LEU A 134 -2.98 -3.53 27.26
CA LEU A 134 -1.66 -4.13 27.38
C LEU A 134 -1.29 -4.34 28.84
N ASP A 135 -0.53 -5.40 29.08
CA ASP A 135 0.10 -5.61 30.37
C ASP A 135 1.14 -4.52 30.66
N LYS A 136 1.33 -4.20 31.94
CA LYS A 136 2.31 -3.18 32.35
C LYS A 136 3.72 -3.55 31.86
N GLY A 137 4.32 -2.63 31.12
CA GLY A 137 5.66 -2.80 30.54
C GLY A 137 5.68 -3.48 29.17
N SER A 138 4.51 -3.73 28.56
CA SER A 138 4.38 -4.19 27.18
C SER A 138 4.12 -3.02 26.23
N LEU A 139 4.49 -3.18 24.97
CA LEU A 139 4.32 -2.21 23.90
C LEU A 139 3.73 -2.89 22.67
N ARG A 140 2.58 -2.42 22.18
CA ARG A 140 2.08 -2.82 20.86
C ARG A 140 2.80 -2.02 19.78
N PHE A 141 3.18 -2.69 18.70
CA PHE A 141 3.92 -2.09 17.60
C PHE A 141 3.28 -2.39 16.25
N ILE A 142 3.62 -1.55 15.28
CA ILE A 142 3.46 -1.82 13.84
C ILE A 142 4.85 -1.88 13.24
N MET A 143 5.08 -2.89 12.40
CA MET A 143 6.31 -3.08 11.66
C MET A 143 6.00 -3.03 10.16
N SER A 144 6.65 -2.14 9.43
CA SER A 144 6.66 -2.18 7.97
C SER A 144 7.82 -3.03 7.48
N LEU A 145 7.59 -3.76 6.39
CA LEU A 145 8.58 -4.61 5.74
C LEU A 145 8.54 -4.35 4.23
N ARG A 146 9.69 -4.36 3.60
CA ARG A 146 9.75 -4.43 2.14
C ARG A 146 9.53 -5.89 1.75
N ALA A 147 8.44 -6.14 1.05
CA ALA A 147 8.13 -7.41 0.42
C ALA A 147 8.60 -7.39 -1.03
N THR A 148 9.31 -8.41 -1.45
CA THR A 148 9.64 -8.61 -2.87
C THR A 148 8.83 -9.78 -3.38
N GLY A 149 7.98 -9.49 -4.37
CA GLY A 149 7.11 -10.45 -5.01
C GLY A 149 7.67 -10.95 -6.33
N GLU A 150 6.81 -11.51 -7.15
CA GLU A 150 7.11 -11.98 -8.49
C GLU A 150 7.69 -10.85 -9.36
N GLY A 151 8.63 -11.20 -10.25
CA GLY A 151 9.28 -10.24 -11.13
C GLY A 151 10.06 -9.14 -10.39
N HIS A 152 10.46 -9.39 -9.14
CA HIS A 152 11.19 -8.44 -8.28
C HIS A 152 10.47 -7.13 -8.00
N VAL A 153 9.15 -7.06 -8.18
CA VAL A 153 8.36 -5.90 -7.80
C VAL A 153 8.29 -5.81 -6.27
N SER A 154 8.63 -4.63 -5.75
CA SER A 154 8.62 -4.39 -4.30
C SER A 154 7.31 -3.74 -3.85
N SER A 155 6.82 -4.21 -2.72
CA SER A 155 5.66 -3.67 -2.01
C SER A 155 6.03 -3.40 -0.55
N ILE A 156 5.24 -2.60 0.15
CA ILE A 156 5.34 -2.45 1.60
C ILE A 156 4.20 -3.23 2.22
N VAL A 157 4.56 -4.13 3.13
CA VAL A 157 3.59 -4.89 3.93
C VAL A 157 3.76 -4.57 5.40
N PHE A 158 2.71 -4.78 6.17
CA PHE A 158 2.70 -4.48 7.60
C PHE A 158 2.48 -5.74 8.42
N ARG A 159 3.10 -5.76 9.59
CA ARG A 159 2.87 -6.72 10.67
C ARG A 159 2.64 -5.94 11.95
N SER A 160 1.80 -6.44 12.82
CA SER A 160 1.64 -5.91 14.17
C SER A 160 1.99 -6.97 15.20
N GLY A 161 2.15 -6.53 16.43
CA GLY A 161 2.48 -7.43 17.51
C GLY A 161 2.70 -6.70 18.83
N ILE A 162 3.10 -7.46 19.82
CA ILE A 162 3.36 -6.97 21.17
C ILE A 162 4.80 -7.34 21.55
N LEU A 163 5.53 -6.36 22.05
CA LEU A 163 6.78 -6.55 22.77
C LEU A 163 6.44 -6.58 24.27
N ASP A 164 6.67 -7.71 24.92
CA ASP A 164 6.39 -7.86 26.34
C ASP A 164 7.48 -7.23 27.23
N LYS A 165 7.24 -7.19 28.54
CA LYS A 165 8.21 -6.68 29.54
C LYS A 165 9.54 -7.46 29.59
N HIS A 166 9.62 -8.65 29.01
CA HIS A 166 10.82 -9.47 28.92
C HIS A 166 11.51 -9.32 27.56
N ASN A 167 11.04 -8.37 26.73
CA ASN A 167 11.47 -8.18 25.34
C ASN A 167 11.21 -9.39 24.43
N THR A 168 10.15 -10.16 24.71
CA THR A 168 9.65 -11.19 23.81
C THR A 168 8.74 -10.55 22.78
N VAL A 169 8.98 -10.87 21.53
CA VAL A 169 8.14 -10.38 20.41
C VAL A 169 7.07 -11.41 20.11
N LEU A 170 5.82 -10.98 20.16
CA LEU A 170 4.65 -11.79 19.81
C LEU A 170 3.97 -11.11 18.63
N PHE A 171 4.02 -11.74 17.45
CA PHE A 171 3.33 -11.22 16.26
C PHE A 171 1.85 -11.59 16.29
N ASP A 172 1.02 -10.64 15.89
CA ASP A 172 -0.39 -10.90 15.63
C ASP A 172 -0.53 -11.81 14.38
N PRO A 173 -1.60 -12.61 14.30
CA PRO A 173 -1.91 -13.35 13.08
C PRO A 173 -2.01 -12.40 11.88
N VAL A 174 -1.49 -12.82 10.76
CA VAL A 174 -1.62 -12.07 9.50
C VAL A 174 -3.08 -12.15 9.03
N SER A 175 -3.59 -11.07 8.44
CA SER A 175 -4.93 -11.05 7.86
C SER A 175 -5.11 -12.16 6.81
N GLU A 176 -6.30 -12.75 6.76
CA GLU A 176 -6.65 -13.83 5.84
C GLU A 176 -6.44 -13.42 4.37
N TYR A 177 -6.80 -12.19 4.05
CA TYR A 177 -6.66 -11.63 2.70
C TYR A 177 -5.66 -10.49 2.66
N VAL A 178 -5.05 -10.30 1.49
CA VAL A 178 -4.28 -9.09 1.19
C VAL A 178 -5.25 -8.03 0.68
N GLU A 179 -5.29 -6.90 1.36
CA GLU A 179 -6.09 -5.76 0.96
C GLU A 179 -5.17 -4.65 0.43
N THR A 180 -5.58 -4.05 -0.69
CA THR A 180 -4.93 -2.83 -1.18
C THR A 180 -5.51 -1.63 -0.42
N PRO A 181 -4.71 -0.60 -0.12
CA PRO A 181 -5.24 0.59 0.52
C PRO A 181 -6.25 1.28 -0.39
N ASP A 182 -7.28 1.85 0.20
CA ASP A 182 -8.21 2.72 -0.51
C ASP A 182 -7.48 3.98 -0.98
N VAL A 183 -7.75 4.38 -2.21
CA VAL A 183 -7.23 5.63 -2.77
C VAL A 183 -8.26 6.72 -2.52
N HIS A 184 -7.95 7.61 -1.60
CA HIS A 184 -8.77 8.81 -1.38
C HIS A 184 -8.25 9.95 -2.26
N LEU A 185 -9.12 10.46 -3.12
CA LEU A 185 -8.85 11.70 -3.83
C LEU A 185 -8.95 12.86 -2.84
N ASN A 186 -7.95 13.74 -2.84
CA ASN A 186 -7.89 14.88 -1.94
C ASN A 186 -7.81 14.48 -0.44
N PRO A 187 -6.77 13.75 -0.03
CA PRO A 187 -6.57 13.38 1.37
C PRO A 187 -6.41 14.62 2.26
N VAL A 188 -6.75 14.48 3.52
CA VAL A 188 -6.50 15.50 4.54
C VAL A 188 -5.11 15.26 5.13
N TYR A 189 -4.30 16.29 5.16
CA TYR A 189 -2.93 16.27 5.69
C TYR A 189 -2.88 16.98 7.05
N ASP A 190 -2.18 16.40 8.03
CA ASP A 190 -1.80 17.09 9.25
C ASP A 190 -0.63 18.04 8.95
N ARG A 191 -0.80 19.34 9.26
CA ARG A 191 0.19 20.37 8.95
C ARG A 191 1.55 20.11 9.60
N HIS A 192 1.57 19.59 10.82
CA HIS A 192 2.82 19.32 11.52
C HIS A 192 3.59 18.17 10.88
N LEU A 193 2.91 17.08 10.55
CA LEU A 193 3.53 15.93 9.85
C LEU A 193 4.01 16.33 8.45
N PHE A 194 3.25 17.17 7.75
CA PHE A 194 3.64 17.69 6.44
C PHE A 194 4.91 18.55 6.53
N GLN A 195 4.98 19.43 7.53
CA GLN A 195 6.18 20.25 7.79
C GLN A 195 7.40 19.41 8.15
N LEU A 196 7.24 18.37 8.97
CA LEU A 196 8.32 17.42 9.27
C LEU A 196 8.85 16.77 7.99
N LYS A 197 7.95 16.40 7.07
CA LYS A 197 8.34 15.81 5.79
C LYS A 197 9.10 16.77 4.89
N LEU A 198 8.68 18.03 4.83
CA LEU A 198 9.43 19.08 4.10
C LEU A 198 10.82 19.30 4.69
N ASN A 199 10.96 19.26 6.01
CA ASN A 199 12.26 19.36 6.67
C ASN A 199 13.18 18.17 6.31
N GLU A 200 12.66 16.94 6.30
CA GLU A 200 13.42 15.77 5.88
C GLU A 200 13.88 15.84 4.41
N MET A 201 13.09 16.50 3.57
CA MET A 201 13.38 16.70 2.15
C MET A 201 14.26 17.95 1.89
N GLU A 202 14.67 18.66 2.94
CA GLU A 202 15.38 19.92 2.85
C GLU A 202 14.63 21.03 2.04
N ALA A 203 13.31 20.89 1.95
CA ALA A 203 12.41 21.76 1.19
C ALA A 203 11.71 22.81 2.08
N CYS A 204 12.09 22.96 3.34
CA CYS A 204 11.53 23.94 4.25
C CYS A 204 12.33 25.25 4.18
N ASN A 205 11.72 26.28 3.58
CA ASN A 205 12.28 27.63 3.46
C ASN A 205 11.25 28.66 3.93
N GLU A 206 11.56 29.95 3.81
CA GLU A 206 10.67 31.04 4.23
C GLU A 206 9.32 31.03 3.50
N VAL A 207 9.31 30.62 2.21
CA VAL A 207 8.08 30.54 1.41
C VAL A 207 7.20 29.41 1.89
N THR A 208 7.75 28.21 2.08
CA THR A 208 7.00 27.06 2.59
C THR A 208 6.47 27.31 4.00
N ALA A 209 7.25 27.94 4.89
CA ALA A 209 6.81 28.30 6.22
C ALA A 209 5.62 29.28 6.16
N HIS A 210 5.70 30.31 5.32
CA HIS A 210 4.63 31.29 5.14
C HIS A 210 3.33 30.66 4.59
N ILE A 211 3.43 29.70 3.66
CA ILE A 211 2.27 28.97 3.14
C ILE A 211 1.64 28.13 4.25
N LEU A 212 2.45 27.36 4.98
CA LEU A 212 1.97 26.47 6.03
C LEU A 212 1.30 27.21 7.18
N ASP A 213 1.79 28.40 7.54
CA ASP A 213 1.20 29.22 8.59
C ASP A 213 -0.22 29.73 8.24
N GLN A 214 -0.55 29.81 6.95
CA GLN A 214 -1.87 30.19 6.47
C GLN A 214 -2.85 29.01 6.35
N LEU A 215 -2.37 27.78 6.53
CA LEU A 215 -3.21 26.57 6.46
C LEU A 215 -3.71 26.18 7.85
N PRO A 216 -4.92 25.61 7.95
CA PRO A 216 -5.42 25.04 9.20
C PRO A 216 -4.54 23.86 9.66
N LYS A 217 -4.81 23.36 10.89
CA LYS A 217 -4.09 22.19 11.41
C LYS A 217 -4.21 20.98 10.48
N ASP A 218 -5.41 20.75 9.97
CA ASP A 218 -5.71 19.70 9.01
C ASP A 218 -6.17 20.38 7.72
N PHE A 219 -5.48 20.10 6.61
CA PHE A 219 -5.74 20.75 5.32
C PHE A 219 -5.75 19.76 4.18
N THR A 220 -6.39 20.13 3.07
CA THR A 220 -6.48 19.34 1.84
C THR A 220 -5.47 19.82 0.81
N TYR A 221 -5.21 18.99 -0.22
CA TYR A 221 -4.38 19.39 -1.37
C TYR A 221 -4.93 20.64 -2.07
N ASN A 222 -6.25 20.77 -2.18
CA ASN A 222 -6.87 21.91 -2.83
C ASN A 222 -6.62 23.21 -2.06
N GLU A 223 -6.74 23.18 -0.73
CA GLU A 223 -6.44 24.36 0.12
C GLU A 223 -4.97 24.75 0.00
N LEU A 224 -4.04 23.79 -0.02
CA LEU A 224 -2.62 24.06 -0.26
C LEU A 224 -2.41 24.73 -1.62
N LYS A 225 -3.00 24.17 -2.69
CA LYS A 225 -2.88 24.68 -4.05
C LYS A 225 -3.43 26.11 -4.18
N GLU A 226 -4.53 26.43 -3.51
CA GLU A 226 -5.08 27.80 -3.48
C GLU A 226 -4.11 28.78 -2.81
N LYS A 227 -3.45 28.39 -1.72
CA LYS A 227 -2.47 29.24 -1.05
C LYS A 227 -1.23 29.50 -1.91
N ILE A 228 -0.77 28.49 -2.62
CA ILE A 228 0.32 28.62 -3.58
C ILE A 228 -0.06 29.61 -4.69
N ALA A 229 -1.24 29.45 -5.30
CA ALA A 229 -1.70 30.32 -6.39
C ALA A 229 -1.84 31.79 -5.96
N VAL A 230 -2.22 32.05 -4.72
CA VAL A 230 -2.30 33.41 -4.17
C VAL A 230 -0.91 34.07 -4.06
N LEU A 231 0.11 33.30 -3.74
CA LEU A 231 1.50 33.79 -3.67
C LEU A 231 2.08 34.07 -5.05
N ASP A 232 1.81 33.22 -6.03
CA ASP A 232 2.24 33.43 -7.42
C ASP A 232 1.64 34.70 -8.01
N ALA A 233 0.40 35.05 -7.62
CA ALA A 233 -0.29 36.23 -8.08
C ALA A 233 0.21 37.55 -7.40
N LYS A 234 0.83 37.43 -6.23
CA LYS A 234 1.38 38.56 -5.45
C LYS A 234 2.74 38.14 -4.86
N PRO A 235 3.83 38.22 -5.64
CA PRO A 235 5.13 37.80 -5.17
C PRO A 235 5.59 38.64 -3.99
N VAL A 236 5.58 38.04 -2.80
CA VAL A 236 6.09 38.62 -1.55
C VAL A 236 7.58 38.28 -1.38
N PHE A 237 8.03 37.25 -2.09
CA PHE A 237 9.38 36.70 -2.02
C PHE A 237 10.13 36.87 -3.36
N SER A 238 11.46 36.95 -3.32
CA SER A 238 12.26 37.06 -4.54
C SER A 238 12.20 35.82 -5.40
N GLU A 239 12.30 35.96 -6.73
CA GLU A 239 12.23 34.84 -7.72
C GLU A 239 13.19 33.69 -7.43
N ALA A 240 14.33 33.95 -6.77
CA ALA A 240 15.31 32.94 -6.41
C ALA A 240 14.78 31.89 -5.41
N HIS A 241 13.86 32.27 -4.51
CA HIS A 241 13.30 31.37 -3.51
C HIS A 241 12.05 30.61 -3.99
N GLN A 242 11.40 31.10 -5.05
CA GLN A 242 10.20 30.44 -5.60
C GLN A 242 10.53 29.18 -6.40
N ASN A 243 11.66 29.18 -7.11
CA ASN A 243 12.08 28.04 -7.95
C ASN A 243 12.62 26.83 -7.18
N GLU A 244 12.97 27.00 -5.90
CA GLU A 244 13.43 25.89 -5.03
C GLU A 244 12.27 25.18 -4.32
N THR A 245 11.04 25.67 -4.44
CA THR A 245 9.89 25.20 -3.62
C THR A 245 8.91 24.32 -4.39
N PHE A 246 8.95 24.31 -5.75
CA PHE A 246 7.97 23.59 -6.58
C PHE A 246 8.64 22.75 -7.68
#